data_41e0aab01825a8305c171e7f520299bd
#
_entry.id   41e0aab01825a8305c171e7f520299bd
#
_cell.length_a   1.000
_cell.length_b   1.000
_cell.length_c   1.000
_cell.angle_alpha   90.00
_cell.angle_beta   90.00
_cell.angle_gamma   90.00
#
_symmetry.space_group_name_H-M   'P 1'
#
loop_
_entity.id
_entity.type
_entity.pdbx_description
1 polymer ?
#
loop_
_entity_poly.entity_id
_entity_poly.type
_entity_poly.pdbx_seq_one_letter_code
_entity_poly.pdbx_strand_id
1 'polypeptide(L)'
;MHEMGVAMQIAEIATASIPADMQQARVERVNLKVGKLSAIVTESLRFCFQIVVQDTPLEGAELAIQEIPVVARCNDCRNEWTIHNPVFTCKKCNSGAIELLSGRELDIDSIEIADETT
;
A
#
# COMPACT_ATOMS: atom_id res chain seq x y z
N MET A 1 -6.16 9.25 -9.00
CA MET A 1 -5.56 9.58 -7.71
C MET A 1 -4.18 10.17 -7.92
N HIS A 2 -3.83 11.16 -7.12
CA HIS A 2 -2.56 11.86 -7.28
C HIS A 2 -1.46 11.15 -6.50
N GLU A 3 -0.61 10.42 -7.19
CA GLU A 3 0.48 9.67 -6.55
C GLU A 3 1.44 10.58 -5.78
N MET A 4 1.64 11.82 -6.23
CA MET A 4 2.49 12.76 -5.50
C MET A 4 1.93 13.04 -4.10
N GLY A 5 0.61 13.29 -3.99
CA GLY A 5 -0.03 13.51 -2.70
C GLY A 5 0.06 12.30 -1.78
N VAL A 6 -0.12 11.12 -2.35
CA VAL A 6 0.03 9.87 -1.62
C VAL A 6 1.46 9.68 -1.14
N ALA A 7 2.44 9.96 -2.00
CA ALA A 7 3.85 9.85 -1.64
C ALA A 7 4.20 10.80 -0.49
N MET A 8 3.66 12.02 -0.50
CA MET A 8 3.88 12.98 0.57
C MET A 8 3.32 12.47 1.90
N GLN A 9 2.13 11.89 1.89
CA GLN A 9 1.53 11.32 3.09
C GLN A 9 2.33 10.14 3.62
N ILE A 10 2.78 9.26 2.72
CA ILE A 10 3.60 8.10 3.12
C ILE A 10 4.88 8.59 3.79
N ALA A 11 5.56 9.56 3.17
CA ALA A 11 6.81 10.10 3.71
C ALA A 11 6.60 10.72 5.09
N GLU A 12 5.52 11.46 5.27
CA GLU A 12 5.19 12.10 6.54
C GLU A 12 4.92 11.07 7.63
N ILE A 13 4.09 10.06 7.34
CA ILE A 13 3.75 9.02 8.31
C ILE A 13 4.98 8.19 8.66
N ALA A 14 5.77 7.80 7.65
CA ALA A 14 6.96 6.99 7.86
C ALA A 14 7.99 7.74 8.71
N THR A 15 8.18 9.04 8.44
CA THR A 15 9.09 9.86 9.23
C THR A 15 8.62 9.95 10.68
N ALA A 16 7.33 10.16 10.88
CA ALA A 16 6.74 10.24 12.22
C ALA A 16 6.80 8.90 12.96
N SER A 17 6.99 7.80 12.24
CA SER A 17 7.07 6.46 12.84
C SER A 17 8.47 6.09 13.31
N ILE A 18 9.47 6.91 13.03
CA ILE A 18 10.84 6.65 13.50
C ILE A 18 10.86 6.85 15.02
N PRO A 19 11.33 5.85 15.80
CA PRO A 19 11.36 5.98 17.25
C PRO A 19 12.19 7.17 17.71
N ALA A 20 11.82 7.76 18.84
CA ALA A 20 12.48 8.96 19.36
C ALA A 20 13.97 8.74 19.64
N ASP A 21 14.37 7.53 20.04
CA ASP A 21 15.74 7.18 20.31
C ASP A 21 16.54 6.80 19.05
N MET A 22 15.91 6.85 17.88
CA MET A 22 16.52 6.47 16.61
C MET A 22 16.43 7.58 15.57
N GLN A 23 16.33 8.83 15.99
CA GLN A 23 16.12 9.96 15.08
C GLN A 23 17.30 10.20 14.14
N GLN A 24 18.49 9.66 14.46
CA GLN A 24 19.66 9.75 13.59
C GLN A 24 19.70 8.61 12.56
N ALA A 25 18.86 7.62 12.71
CA ALA A 25 18.86 6.46 11.82
C ALA A 25 18.22 6.79 10.48
N ARG A 26 18.66 6.10 9.44
CA ARG A 26 18.05 6.19 8.12
C ARG A 26 17.05 5.06 7.94
N VAL A 27 15.97 5.35 7.24
CA VAL A 27 15.01 4.34 6.85
C VAL A 27 15.50 3.70 5.55
N GLU A 28 15.63 2.39 5.53
CA GLU A 28 16.06 1.64 4.35
C GLU A 28 14.90 1.25 3.45
N ARG A 29 13.75 0.96 4.05
CA ARG A 29 12.60 0.47 3.31
C ARG A 29 11.31 0.87 3.99
N VAL A 30 10.32 1.21 3.17
CA VAL A 30 8.95 1.41 3.62
C VAL A 30 8.11 0.33 2.95
N ASN A 31 7.48 -0.52 3.75
CA ASN A 31 6.65 -1.62 3.25
C ASN A 31 5.20 -1.17 3.18
N LEU A 32 4.63 -1.24 1.99
CA LEU A 32 3.31 -0.69 1.69
C LEU A 32 2.42 -1.79 1.13
N LYS A 33 1.16 -1.78 1.54
CA LYS A 33 0.13 -2.64 0.94
C LYS A 33 -0.78 -1.78 0.10
N VAL A 34 -0.91 -2.12 -1.18
CA VAL A 34 -1.74 -1.38 -2.14
C VAL A 34 -2.72 -2.36 -2.76
N GLY A 35 -4.01 -2.12 -2.54
CA GLY A 35 -5.06 -2.91 -3.14
C GLY A 35 -5.18 -2.62 -4.63
N LYS A 36 -5.50 -3.63 -5.41
CA LYS A 36 -5.61 -3.48 -6.87
C LYS A 36 -6.75 -2.54 -7.29
N LEU A 37 -7.72 -2.30 -6.41
CA LEU A 37 -8.81 -1.35 -6.67
C LEU A 37 -8.46 0.09 -6.28
N SER A 38 -7.29 0.34 -5.69
CA SER A 38 -6.93 1.68 -5.25
C SER A 38 -6.66 2.65 -6.39
N ALA A 39 -6.52 2.15 -7.61
CA ALA A 39 -6.23 2.94 -8.81
C ALA A 39 -4.88 3.66 -8.75
N ILE A 40 -3.97 3.22 -7.88
CA ILE A 40 -2.64 3.79 -7.77
C ILE A 40 -1.72 3.12 -8.78
N VAL A 41 -1.02 3.93 -9.57
CA VAL A 41 0.02 3.45 -10.47
C VAL A 41 1.30 3.32 -9.66
N THR A 42 1.71 2.09 -9.38
CA THR A 42 2.81 1.83 -8.44
C THR A 42 4.14 2.40 -8.91
N GLU A 43 4.42 2.37 -10.21
CA GLU A 43 5.66 2.94 -10.75
C GLU A 43 5.70 4.46 -10.56
N SER A 44 4.56 5.12 -10.79
CA SER A 44 4.43 6.54 -10.58
C SER A 44 4.58 6.89 -9.10
N LEU A 45 4.00 6.08 -8.22
CA LEU A 45 4.13 6.28 -6.79
C LEU A 45 5.59 6.19 -6.34
N ARG A 46 6.33 5.18 -6.83
CA ARG A 46 7.76 5.03 -6.52
C ARG A 46 8.57 6.23 -6.98
N PHE A 47 8.28 6.72 -8.18
CA PHE A 47 8.97 7.89 -8.71
C PHE A 47 8.70 9.13 -7.86
N CYS A 48 7.44 9.38 -7.52
CA CYS A 48 7.07 10.50 -6.68
C CYS A 48 7.70 10.39 -5.29
N PHE A 49 7.74 9.18 -4.74
CA PHE A 49 8.34 8.94 -3.43
C PHE A 49 9.82 9.31 -3.42
N GLN A 50 10.57 8.95 -4.46
CA GLN A 50 11.97 9.28 -4.56
C GLN A 50 12.21 10.79 -4.55
N ILE A 51 11.29 11.56 -5.14
CA ILE A 51 11.40 13.01 -5.16
C ILE A 51 11.08 13.59 -3.78
N VAL A 52 10.00 13.10 -3.18
CA VAL A 52 9.48 13.66 -1.92
C VAL A 52 10.46 13.43 -0.76
N VAL A 53 11.20 12.32 -0.76
CA VAL A 53 12.05 11.96 0.38
C VAL A 53 13.46 12.53 0.32
N GLN A 54 13.79 13.32 -0.72
CA GLN A 54 15.10 13.95 -0.81
C GLN A 54 15.33 14.87 0.40
N ASP A 55 16.51 14.80 0.97
CA ASP A 55 16.90 15.58 2.15
C ASP A 55 16.12 15.23 3.41
N THR A 56 15.59 14.00 3.48
CA THR A 56 14.88 13.48 4.66
C THR A 56 15.57 12.20 5.13
N PRO A 57 15.23 11.69 6.33
CA PRO A 57 15.74 10.39 6.77
C PRO A 57 15.35 9.21 5.89
N LEU A 58 14.40 9.43 4.97
CA LEU A 58 13.93 8.40 4.05
C LEU A 58 14.65 8.47 2.69
N GLU A 59 15.59 9.40 2.50
CA GLU A 59 16.26 9.50 1.22
C GLU A 59 16.98 8.20 0.88
N GLY A 60 16.74 7.69 -0.33
CA GLY A 60 17.30 6.43 -0.78
C GLY A 60 16.53 5.20 -0.32
N ALA A 61 15.47 5.37 0.48
CA ALA A 61 14.67 4.24 0.95
C ALA A 61 13.93 3.58 -0.21
N GLU A 62 13.83 2.27 -0.15
CA GLU A 62 13.03 1.51 -1.11
C GLU A 62 11.57 1.56 -0.70
N LEU A 63 10.68 1.82 -1.65
CA LEU A 63 9.23 1.66 -1.42
C LEU A 63 8.85 0.28 -1.90
N ALA A 64 8.72 -0.66 -0.96
CA ALA A 64 8.38 -2.04 -1.26
C ALA A 64 6.86 -2.18 -1.24
N ILE A 65 6.29 -2.40 -2.41
CA ILE A 65 4.83 -2.43 -2.58
C ILE A 65 4.36 -3.86 -2.74
N GLN A 66 3.48 -4.28 -1.85
CA GLN A 66 2.76 -5.53 -1.96
C GLN A 66 1.37 -5.23 -2.53
N GLU A 67 1.08 -5.75 -3.72
CA GLU A 67 -0.23 -5.57 -4.33
C GLU A 67 -1.20 -6.59 -3.73
N ILE A 68 -2.34 -6.10 -3.23
CA ILE A 68 -3.34 -6.94 -2.59
C ILE A 68 -4.46 -7.22 -3.59
N PRO A 69 -4.77 -8.50 -3.85
CA PRO A 69 -5.81 -8.84 -4.82
C PRO A 69 -7.20 -8.46 -4.32
N VAL A 70 -8.12 -8.34 -5.25
CA VAL A 70 -9.52 -8.06 -4.93
C VAL A 70 -10.22 -9.38 -4.67
N VAL A 71 -10.61 -9.61 -3.42
CA VAL A 71 -11.34 -10.81 -3.03
C VAL A 71 -12.76 -10.40 -2.62
N ALA A 72 -13.74 -11.10 -3.16
CA ALA A 72 -15.14 -10.81 -2.89
C ALA A 72 -15.82 -12.02 -2.25
N ARG A 73 -16.86 -11.76 -1.48
CA ARG A 73 -17.73 -12.78 -0.92
C ARG A 73 -19.17 -12.46 -1.28
N CYS A 74 -19.90 -13.46 -1.75
CA CYS A 74 -21.32 -13.31 -2.03
C CYS A 74 -22.11 -13.36 -0.72
N ASN A 75 -22.95 -12.36 -0.47
CA ASN A 75 -23.76 -12.33 0.74
C ASN A 75 -24.93 -13.33 0.69
N ASP A 76 -25.29 -13.78 -0.51
CA ASP A 76 -26.42 -14.70 -0.66
C ASP A 76 -26.01 -16.16 -0.54
N CYS A 77 -24.89 -16.57 -1.16
CA CYS A 77 -24.47 -17.97 -1.15
C CYS A 77 -23.12 -18.21 -0.45
N ARG A 78 -22.48 -17.17 0.06
CA ARG A 78 -21.21 -17.24 0.79
C ARG A 78 -20.01 -17.69 -0.03
N ASN A 79 -20.13 -17.73 -1.36
CA ASN A 79 -19.01 -18.06 -2.22
C ASN A 79 -17.96 -16.92 -2.18
N GLU A 80 -16.67 -17.27 -2.09
CA GLU A 80 -15.58 -16.30 -2.13
C GLU A 80 -14.73 -16.56 -3.37
N TRP A 81 -14.30 -15.49 -4.01
CA TRP A 81 -13.47 -15.59 -5.22
C TRP A 81 -12.62 -14.34 -5.39
N THR A 82 -11.56 -14.48 -6.20
CA THR A 82 -10.71 -13.35 -6.57
C THR A 82 -11.26 -12.73 -7.85
N ILE A 83 -11.43 -11.41 -7.85
CA ILE A 83 -11.93 -10.67 -9.00
C ILE A 83 -10.73 -10.27 -9.86
N HIS A 84 -10.69 -10.74 -11.11
CA HIS A 84 -9.65 -10.39 -12.08
C HIS A 84 -10.14 -9.41 -13.13
N ASN A 85 -11.44 -9.36 -13.37
CA ASN A 85 -12.07 -8.46 -14.34
C ASN A 85 -13.13 -7.65 -13.61
N PRO A 86 -13.51 -6.47 -14.11
CA PRO A 86 -14.50 -5.64 -13.41
C PRO A 86 -15.93 -6.19 -13.53
N VAL A 87 -16.10 -7.42 -13.08
CA VAL A 87 -17.39 -8.09 -13.00
C VAL A 87 -17.66 -8.35 -11.53
N PHE A 88 -18.70 -7.71 -11.01
CA PHE A 88 -19.02 -7.72 -9.58
C PHE A 88 -20.31 -8.50 -9.30
N THR A 89 -20.42 -9.67 -9.89
CA THR A 89 -21.52 -10.59 -9.64
C THR A 89 -21.00 -11.97 -9.31
N CYS A 90 -21.72 -12.67 -8.46
CA CYS A 90 -21.36 -14.04 -8.08
C CYS A 90 -21.59 -14.98 -9.26
N LYS A 91 -20.57 -15.73 -9.62
CA LYS A 91 -20.69 -16.69 -10.73
C LYS A 91 -21.51 -17.92 -10.36
N LYS A 92 -21.70 -18.20 -9.07
CA LYS A 92 -22.48 -19.35 -8.62
C LYS A 92 -23.98 -19.07 -8.62
N CYS A 93 -24.39 -17.88 -8.13
CA CYS A 93 -25.82 -17.59 -7.98
C CYS A 93 -26.25 -16.32 -8.70
N ASN A 94 -25.35 -15.66 -9.43
CA ASN A 94 -25.59 -14.43 -10.20
C ASN A 94 -26.07 -13.25 -9.35
N SER A 95 -25.89 -13.30 -8.04
CA SER A 95 -26.25 -12.19 -7.16
C SER A 95 -25.27 -11.04 -7.32
N GLY A 96 -25.80 -9.80 -7.23
CA GLY A 96 -24.96 -8.60 -7.14
C GLY A 96 -24.70 -8.17 -5.70
N ALA A 97 -25.21 -8.92 -4.72
CA ALA A 97 -25.03 -8.60 -3.31
C ALA A 97 -23.69 -9.16 -2.82
N ILE A 98 -22.61 -8.50 -3.23
CA ILE A 98 -21.25 -8.95 -2.89
C ILE A 98 -20.59 -7.97 -1.95
N GLU A 99 -19.66 -8.49 -1.16
CA GLU A 99 -18.84 -7.72 -0.23
C GLU A 99 -17.39 -7.89 -0.63
N LEU A 100 -16.64 -6.78 -0.67
CA LEU A 100 -15.22 -6.84 -0.97
C LEU A 100 -14.46 -7.06 0.33
N LEU A 101 -13.72 -8.15 0.41
CA LEU A 101 -12.93 -8.51 1.58
C LEU A 101 -11.54 -7.89 1.54
N SER A 102 -11.03 -7.63 0.33
CA SER A 102 -9.71 -7.02 0.16
C SER A 102 -9.65 -6.33 -1.20
N GLY A 103 -8.58 -5.56 -1.43
CA GLY A 103 -8.32 -4.92 -2.70
C GLY A 103 -8.37 -3.40 -2.67
N ARG A 104 -8.75 -2.81 -1.54
CA ARG A 104 -8.84 -1.34 -1.39
C ARG A 104 -7.73 -0.76 -0.52
N GLU A 105 -6.81 -1.59 -0.06
CA GLU A 105 -5.78 -1.18 0.89
C GLU A 105 -4.87 -0.10 0.30
N LEU A 106 -4.48 0.82 1.17
CA LEU A 106 -3.41 1.76 0.93
C LEU A 106 -2.82 2.04 2.30
N ASP A 107 -2.00 1.10 2.77
CA ASP A 107 -1.54 1.10 4.15
C ASP A 107 -0.03 0.95 4.21
N ILE A 108 0.59 1.68 5.15
CA ILE A 108 1.98 1.43 5.50
C ILE A 108 1.96 0.26 6.48
N ASP A 109 2.59 -0.84 6.07
CA ASP A 109 2.68 -2.03 6.90
C ASP A 109 3.77 -1.89 7.96
N SER A 110 4.95 -1.41 7.53
CA SER A 110 6.09 -1.26 8.42
C SER A 110 7.18 -0.44 7.74
N ILE A 111 8.13 0.02 8.53
CA ILE A 111 9.37 0.61 8.02
C ILE A 111 10.53 -0.23 8.51
N GLU A 112 11.61 -0.26 7.71
CA GLU A 112 12.86 -0.95 8.09
C GLU A 112 13.94 0.10 8.24
N ILE A 113 14.53 0.15 9.40
CA ILE A 113 15.52 1.16 9.77
C ILE A 113 16.91 0.55 9.66
N ALA A 114 17.85 1.31 9.10
CA ALA A 114 19.22 0.85 8.96
C ALA A 114 19.86 0.62 10.32
N ASP A 115 20.61 -0.48 10.43
CA ASP A 115 21.38 -0.78 11.63
C ASP A 115 22.68 0.01 11.58
N GLU A 116 22.85 0.98 12.48
CA GLU A 116 24.01 1.85 12.53
C GLU A 116 25.10 1.31 13.44
N THR A 117 24.96 0.12 13.97
CA THR A 117 25.92 -0.44 14.91
C THR A 117 27.08 -1.15 14.26
N THR A 118 27.25 -1.01 12.97
CA THR A 118 28.39 -1.61 12.25
C THR A 118 29.66 -0.85 12.43
#